data_c0da85d868f7eece945c92b2288e59f7
#
_entry.id   c0da85d868f7eece945c92b2288e59f7
#
_cell.length_a   1.000
_cell.length_b   1.000
_cell.length_c   1.000
_cell.angle_alpha   90.00
_cell.angle_beta   90.00
_cell.angle_gamma   90.00
#
_symmetry.space_group_name_H-M   'P 1'
#
loop_
_entity.id
_entity.type
_entity.pdbx_description
1 polymer ?
#
loop_
_entity_poly.entity_id
_entity_poly.type
_entity_poly.pdbx_seq_one_letter_code
_entity_poly.pdbx_strand_id
1 'polypeptide(L)'
;MVPRITKMEVFPVAGRDCMELNLSGAHAPYFTRNVVVLTDSSGLLGVGEVPGGEKITKALLDSIDLVAGTSVGEYKNTLVRVKEQLDRSVAEDVRGNQTFDQRTGVHVLTAIEAPLLDLLGKYLE
;
A
#
# COMPACT_ATOMS: atom_id res chain seq x y z
N MET A 1 8.40 -22.90 -10.14
CA MET A 1 8.88 -22.15 -8.94
C MET A 1 8.04 -20.91 -8.72
N VAL A 2 7.58 -20.72 -7.51
CA VAL A 2 6.77 -19.53 -7.17
C VAL A 2 7.65 -18.28 -7.26
N PRO A 3 7.22 -17.24 -7.99
CA PRO A 3 8.03 -16.05 -8.14
C PRO A 3 8.18 -15.26 -6.83
N ARG A 4 9.25 -14.48 -6.75
CA ARG A 4 9.54 -13.58 -5.64
C ARG A 4 9.37 -12.14 -6.09
N ILE A 5 9.03 -11.28 -5.16
CA ILE A 5 8.94 -9.85 -5.44
C ILE A 5 10.36 -9.30 -5.56
N THR A 6 10.69 -8.73 -6.71
CA THR A 6 12.00 -8.14 -6.96
C THR A 6 11.99 -6.63 -6.75
N LYS A 7 10.82 -5.99 -6.86
CA LYS A 7 10.73 -4.53 -6.78
C LYS A 7 9.34 -4.12 -6.31
N MET A 8 9.29 -3.14 -5.43
CA MET A 8 8.06 -2.47 -5.03
C MET A 8 8.23 -0.98 -5.28
N GLU A 9 7.30 -0.41 -6.03
CA GLU A 9 7.28 1.03 -6.32
C GLU A 9 5.98 1.63 -5.82
N VAL A 10 6.09 2.84 -5.26
CA VAL A 10 4.93 3.58 -4.76
C VAL A 10 4.87 4.89 -5.52
N PHE A 11 3.76 5.13 -6.21
CA PHE A 11 3.56 6.34 -7.01
C PHE A 11 2.40 7.15 -6.43
N PRO A 12 2.70 8.23 -5.69
CA PRO A 12 1.64 9.16 -5.33
C PRO A 12 1.24 9.95 -6.58
N VAL A 13 -0.04 9.93 -6.88
CA VAL A 13 -0.57 10.60 -8.08
C VAL A 13 -1.73 11.50 -7.70
N ALA A 14 -1.96 12.53 -8.49
CA ALA A 14 -3.09 13.43 -8.31
C ALA A 14 -3.94 13.44 -9.58
N GLY A 15 -5.24 13.34 -9.39
CA GLY A 15 -6.20 13.49 -10.47
C GLY A 15 -7.05 14.71 -10.23
N ARG A 16 -7.66 15.23 -11.30
CA ARG A 16 -8.59 16.35 -11.20
C ARG A 16 -10.01 15.85 -11.44
N ASP A 17 -10.89 16.16 -10.48
CA ASP A 17 -12.30 15.85 -10.65
C ASP A 17 -12.99 16.91 -11.49
N CYS A 18 -13.98 16.48 -12.27
CA CYS A 18 -14.81 17.40 -13.04
C CYS A 18 -15.79 18.18 -12.15
N MET A 19 -15.97 17.75 -10.90
CA MET A 19 -16.77 18.43 -9.89
C MET A 19 -15.99 18.55 -8.60
N GLU A 20 -16.18 19.67 -7.90
CA GLU A 20 -15.57 19.82 -6.58
C GLU A 20 -16.25 18.87 -5.59
N LEU A 21 -15.45 18.10 -4.88
CA LEU A 21 -15.94 17.23 -3.83
C LEU A 21 -15.97 18.00 -2.51
N ASN A 22 -17.13 18.01 -1.87
CA ASN A 22 -17.28 18.64 -0.58
C ASN A 22 -17.41 17.56 0.48
N LEU A 23 -16.27 17.07 0.95
CA LEU A 23 -16.21 16.06 2.02
C LEU A 23 -15.71 16.74 3.29
N SER A 24 -16.53 16.66 4.35
CA SER A 24 -16.15 17.19 5.66
C SER A 24 -15.74 18.67 5.63
N GLY A 25 -16.39 19.46 4.79
CA GLY A 25 -16.12 20.88 4.66
C GLY A 25 -14.91 21.24 3.81
N ALA A 26 -14.23 20.26 3.24
CA ALA A 26 -13.11 20.51 2.34
C ALA A 26 -13.57 20.56 0.89
N HIS A 27 -13.11 21.58 0.20
CA HIS A 27 -13.36 21.73 -1.24
C HIS A 27 -12.04 21.54 -1.97
N ALA A 28 -11.93 20.50 -2.80
CA ALA A 28 -10.72 20.27 -3.57
C ALA A 28 -11.09 19.76 -4.96
N PRO A 29 -10.63 20.46 -6.03
CA PRO A 29 -10.82 19.95 -7.38
C PRO A 29 -9.90 18.79 -7.71
N TYR A 30 -8.95 18.48 -6.85
CA TYR A 30 -7.98 17.41 -7.03
C TYR A 30 -8.18 16.32 -5.99
N PHE A 31 -7.95 15.08 -6.40
CA PHE A 31 -7.87 13.96 -5.47
C PHE A 31 -6.48 13.33 -5.59
N THR A 32 -6.01 12.74 -4.51
CA THR A 32 -4.71 12.06 -4.50
C THR A 32 -4.91 10.58 -4.29
N ARG A 33 -4.08 9.78 -4.97
CA ARG A 33 -4.08 8.33 -4.86
C ARG A 33 -2.65 7.85 -4.73
N ASN A 34 -2.46 6.67 -4.13
CA ASN A 34 -1.20 5.96 -4.19
C ASN A 34 -1.39 4.73 -5.06
N VAL A 35 -0.51 4.58 -6.05
CA VAL A 35 -0.47 3.39 -6.90
C VAL A 35 0.76 2.59 -6.48
N VAL A 36 0.55 1.31 -6.17
CA VAL A 36 1.63 0.40 -5.81
C VAL A 36 1.83 -0.59 -6.94
N VAL A 37 3.06 -0.69 -7.42
CA VAL A 37 3.43 -1.64 -8.46
C VAL A 37 4.46 -2.60 -7.89
N LEU A 38 4.14 -3.89 -7.93
CA LEU A 38 5.08 -4.95 -7.57
C LEU A 38 5.53 -5.65 -8.84
N THR A 39 6.84 -5.83 -8.97
CA THR A 39 7.43 -6.62 -10.05
C THR A 39 7.92 -7.93 -9.45
N ASP A 40 7.63 -9.05 -10.10
CA ASP A 40 8.11 -10.33 -9.62
C ASP A 40 9.31 -10.84 -10.44
N SER A 41 9.90 -11.94 -10.00
CA SER A 41 11.09 -12.52 -10.63
C SER A 41 10.83 -13.09 -12.03
N SER A 42 9.56 -13.24 -12.41
CA SER A 42 9.21 -13.65 -13.79
C SER A 42 9.01 -12.46 -14.72
N GLY A 43 9.11 -11.23 -14.18
CA GLY A 43 8.92 -10.00 -14.95
C GLY A 43 7.49 -9.51 -15.04
N LEU A 44 6.55 -10.16 -14.33
CA LEU A 44 5.15 -9.74 -14.31
C LEU A 44 4.94 -8.62 -13.30
N LEU A 45 3.94 -7.80 -13.56
CA LEU A 45 3.57 -6.68 -12.70
C LEU A 45 2.23 -6.95 -12.01
N GLY A 46 2.16 -6.60 -10.72
CA GLY A 46 0.91 -6.52 -9.99
C GLY A 46 0.67 -5.08 -9.58
N VAL A 47 -0.57 -4.63 -9.63
CA VAL A 47 -0.91 -3.23 -9.38
C VAL A 47 -2.02 -3.13 -8.34
N GLY A 48 -1.86 -2.19 -7.41
CA GLY A 48 -2.88 -1.83 -6.45
C GLY A 48 -3.02 -0.32 -6.36
N GLU A 49 -4.16 0.15 -5.89
CA GLU A 49 -4.44 1.58 -5.76
C GLU A 49 -5.25 1.82 -4.49
N VAL A 50 -4.88 2.85 -3.74
CA VAL A 50 -5.59 3.26 -2.51
C VAL A 50 -5.58 4.77 -2.39
N PRO A 51 -6.39 5.34 -1.48
CA PRO A 51 -6.35 6.77 -1.25
C PRO A 51 -4.95 7.29 -0.97
N GLY A 52 -4.70 8.55 -1.33
CA GLY A 52 -3.44 9.22 -1.08
C GLY A 52 -3.34 9.78 0.33
N GLY A 53 -2.32 10.58 0.55
CA GLY A 53 -2.04 11.23 1.82
C GLY A 53 -0.66 10.86 2.33
N GLU A 54 -0.05 11.78 3.05
CA GLU A 54 1.34 11.62 3.49
C GLU A 54 1.54 10.40 4.39
N LYS A 55 0.60 10.13 5.30
CA LYS A 55 0.71 9.00 6.22
C LYS A 55 0.67 7.66 5.49
N ILE A 56 -0.23 7.52 4.52
CA ILE A 56 -0.34 6.30 3.72
C ILE A 56 0.91 6.13 2.86
N THR A 57 1.33 7.20 2.19
CA THR A 57 2.53 7.16 1.34
C THR A 57 3.77 6.76 2.15
N LYS A 58 3.97 7.39 3.31
CA LYS A 58 5.11 7.07 4.17
C LYS A 58 5.08 5.62 4.64
N ALA A 59 3.92 5.16 5.09
CA ALA A 59 3.79 3.77 5.55
C ALA A 59 4.05 2.77 4.43
N LEU A 60 3.62 3.07 3.21
CA LEU A 60 3.91 2.23 2.05
C LEU A 60 5.41 2.20 1.74
N LEU A 61 6.08 3.35 1.76
CA LEU A 61 7.52 3.43 1.54
C LEU A 61 8.29 2.66 2.62
N ASP A 62 7.85 2.76 3.87
CA ASP A 62 8.47 2.04 4.99
C ASP A 62 8.26 0.53 4.89
N SER A 63 7.30 0.08 4.10
CA SER A 63 7.00 -1.35 3.93
C SER A 63 7.80 -2.01 2.81
N ILE A 64 8.49 -1.26 1.97
CA ILE A 64 9.19 -1.80 0.81
C ILE A 64 10.15 -2.92 1.20
N ASP A 65 10.95 -2.72 2.25
CA ASP A 65 11.94 -3.71 2.69
C ASP A 65 11.31 -5.01 3.22
N LEU A 66 10.05 -4.94 3.67
CA LEU A 66 9.33 -6.12 4.14
C LEU A 66 8.71 -6.91 2.99
N VAL A 67 8.43 -6.26 1.89
CA VAL A 67 7.76 -6.88 0.74
C VAL A 67 8.78 -7.39 -0.28
N ALA A 68 9.80 -6.59 -0.59
CA ALA A 68 10.84 -6.97 -1.56
C ALA A 68 11.58 -8.21 -1.08
N GLY A 69 11.79 -9.16 -1.98
CA GLY A 69 12.45 -10.43 -1.67
C GLY A 69 11.54 -11.54 -1.18
N THR A 70 10.26 -11.24 -0.90
CA THR A 70 9.32 -12.26 -0.41
C THR A 70 8.72 -13.05 -1.57
N SER A 71 8.31 -14.29 -1.27
CA SER A 71 7.61 -15.13 -2.25
C SER A 71 6.16 -14.69 -2.39
N VAL A 72 5.66 -14.66 -3.60
CA VAL A 72 4.24 -14.36 -3.87
C VAL A 72 3.34 -15.36 -3.16
N GLY A 73 3.78 -16.62 -3.06
CA GLY A 73 3.02 -17.67 -2.38
C GLY A 73 2.90 -17.47 -0.87
N GLU A 74 3.78 -16.66 -0.29
CA GLU A 74 3.79 -16.36 1.15
C GLU A 74 3.18 -14.99 1.47
N TYR A 75 2.29 -14.52 0.62
CA TYR A 75 1.74 -13.17 0.75
C TYR A 75 1.08 -12.92 2.11
N LYS A 76 0.46 -13.92 2.71
CA LYS A 76 -0.17 -13.77 4.03
C LYS A 76 0.86 -13.47 5.12
N ASN A 77 2.01 -14.14 5.09
CA ASN A 77 3.09 -13.88 6.03
C ASN A 77 3.68 -12.49 5.83
N THR A 78 3.81 -12.06 4.58
CA THR A 78 4.26 -10.71 4.27
C THR A 78 3.31 -9.67 4.85
N LEU A 79 2.01 -9.86 4.68
CA LEU A 79 1.00 -8.93 5.21
C LEU A 79 1.01 -8.89 6.75
N VAL A 80 1.24 -10.03 7.40
CA VAL A 80 1.36 -10.07 8.87
C VAL A 80 2.53 -9.20 9.32
N ARG A 81 3.68 -9.29 8.66
CA ARG A 81 4.85 -8.49 9.03
C ARG A 81 4.62 -7.00 8.81
N VAL A 82 3.95 -6.64 7.72
CA VAL A 82 3.57 -5.25 7.46
C VAL A 82 2.63 -4.74 8.55
N LYS A 83 1.64 -5.55 8.92
CA LYS A 83 0.70 -5.19 9.98
C LYS A 83 1.40 -4.98 11.32
N GLU A 84 2.36 -5.83 11.66
CA GLU A 84 3.13 -5.68 12.90
C GLU A 84 3.91 -4.36 12.91
N GLN A 85 4.50 -3.97 11.78
CA GLN A 85 5.19 -2.69 11.67
C GLN A 85 4.21 -1.51 11.83
N LEU A 86 3.03 -1.61 11.23
CA LEU A 86 1.99 -0.59 11.36
C LEU A 86 1.52 -0.46 12.82
N ASP A 87 1.32 -1.58 13.50
CA ASP A 87 0.90 -1.59 14.90
C ASP A 87 1.95 -0.94 15.80
N ARG A 88 3.24 -1.13 15.53
CA ARG A 88 4.31 -0.44 16.24
C ARG A 88 4.28 1.06 16.02
N SER A 89 3.99 1.49 14.78
CA SER A 89 3.86 2.91 14.45
C SER A 89 2.70 3.56 15.19
N VAL A 90 1.58 2.85 15.32
CA VAL A 90 0.43 3.32 16.12
C VAL A 90 0.84 3.54 17.58
N ALA A 91 1.56 2.61 18.17
CA ALA A 91 2.02 2.71 19.56
C ALA A 91 2.93 3.93 19.74
N GLU A 92 3.82 4.19 18.79
CA GLU A 92 4.70 5.37 18.83
C GLU A 92 3.92 6.68 18.70
N ASP A 93 2.92 6.72 17.82
CA ASP A 93 2.07 7.89 17.63
C ASP A 93 1.28 8.22 18.90
N VAL A 94 0.77 7.20 19.58
CA VAL A 94 0.06 7.40 20.85
C VAL A 94 0.97 8.03 21.90
N ARG A 95 2.23 7.60 21.99
CA ARG A 95 3.19 8.19 22.92
C ARG A 95 3.53 9.63 22.55
N GLY A 96 3.54 9.95 21.26
CA GLY A 96 3.82 11.29 20.78
C GLY A 96 2.62 12.22 20.77
N ASN A 97 1.48 11.81 21.34
CA ASN A 97 0.22 12.56 21.30
C ASN A 97 -0.30 12.78 19.86
N GLN A 98 0.10 11.93 18.95
CA GLN A 98 -0.41 11.95 17.58
C GLN A 98 -1.51 10.90 17.46
N THR A 99 -2.50 11.17 16.61
CA THR A 99 -3.55 10.20 16.35
C THR A 99 -3.24 9.47 15.04
N PHE A 100 -3.16 8.15 15.12
CA PHE A 100 -3.02 7.30 13.95
C PHE A 100 -4.39 6.71 13.63
N ASP A 101 -4.89 7.01 12.45
CA ASP A 101 -6.18 6.49 12.00
C ASP A 101 -6.03 5.02 11.60
N GLN A 102 -6.82 4.15 12.21
CA GLN A 102 -6.81 2.72 11.86
C GLN A 102 -7.11 2.47 10.38
N ARG A 103 -7.87 3.37 9.76
CA ARG A 103 -8.13 3.28 8.31
C ARG A 103 -6.85 3.39 7.49
N THR A 104 -5.86 4.13 7.96
CA THR A 104 -4.55 4.21 7.30
C THR A 104 -3.91 2.83 7.21
N GLY A 105 -3.96 2.07 8.30
CA GLY A 105 -3.41 0.70 8.30
C GLY A 105 -4.13 -0.22 7.32
N VAL A 106 -5.46 -0.16 7.28
CA VAL A 106 -6.25 -0.95 6.34
C VAL A 106 -5.89 -0.60 4.90
N HIS A 107 -5.76 0.70 4.59
CA HIS A 107 -5.37 1.14 3.25
C HIS A 107 -3.98 0.63 2.86
N VAL A 108 -3.02 0.69 3.77
CA VAL A 108 -1.66 0.22 3.49
C VAL A 108 -1.66 -1.28 3.19
N LEU A 109 -2.34 -2.08 4.01
CA LEU A 109 -2.44 -3.53 3.78
C LEU A 109 -3.14 -3.84 2.47
N THR A 110 -4.23 -3.15 2.16
CA THR A 110 -4.96 -3.33 0.90
C THR A 110 -4.08 -2.99 -0.30
N ALA A 111 -3.30 -1.92 -0.22
CA ALA A 111 -2.42 -1.48 -1.29
C ALA A 111 -1.34 -2.51 -1.64
N ILE A 112 -0.92 -3.30 -0.66
CA ILE A 112 0.10 -4.34 -0.85
C ILE A 112 -0.56 -5.67 -1.22
N GLU A 113 -1.70 -6.01 -0.59
CA GLU A 113 -2.41 -7.25 -0.87
C GLU A 113 -2.91 -7.33 -2.31
N ALA A 114 -3.50 -6.26 -2.82
CA ALA A 114 -4.09 -6.27 -4.17
C ALA A 114 -3.06 -6.63 -5.24
N PRO A 115 -1.88 -6.00 -5.31
CA PRO A 115 -0.88 -6.41 -6.31
C PRO A 115 -0.31 -7.80 -6.07
N LEU A 116 -0.21 -8.24 -4.81
CA LEU A 116 0.24 -9.61 -4.51
C LEU A 116 -0.76 -10.63 -5.04
N LEU A 117 -2.07 -10.40 -4.83
CA LEU A 117 -3.11 -11.28 -5.34
C LEU A 117 -3.18 -11.25 -6.87
N ASP A 118 -2.94 -10.09 -7.48
CA ASP A 118 -2.85 -9.95 -8.93
C ASP A 118 -1.72 -10.84 -9.48
N LEU A 119 -0.54 -10.80 -8.87
CA LEU A 119 0.59 -11.62 -9.28
C LEU A 119 0.32 -13.11 -9.02
N LEU A 120 -0.30 -13.45 -7.89
CA LEU A 120 -0.64 -14.83 -7.59
C LEU A 120 -1.62 -15.39 -8.62
N GLY A 121 -2.64 -14.60 -9.00
CA GLY A 121 -3.59 -15.00 -10.04
C GLY A 121 -2.91 -15.23 -11.38
N LYS A 122 -1.97 -14.37 -11.75
CA LYS A 122 -1.20 -14.53 -13.00
C LYS A 122 -0.33 -15.77 -12.96
N TYR A 123 0.26 -16.08 -11.81
CA TYR A 123 1.06 -17.29 -11.66
C TYR A 123 0.21 -18.58 -11.79
N LEU A 124 -1.01 -18.54 -11.27
CA LEU A 124 -1.91 -19.71 -11.25
C LEU A 124 -2.70 -19.89 -12.55
N GLU A 125 -2.63 -18.99 -13.47
CA GLU A 125 -3.30 -19.11 -14.77
C GLU A 125 -2.84 -20.31 -15.60
#